data_968a6005bddc92a23bd496a053c5a5da
#
_entry.id   968a6005bddc92a23bd496a053c5a5da
#
_cell.length_a   1.000
_cell.length_b   1.000
_cell.length_c   1.000
_cell.angle_alpha   90.00
_cell.angle_beta   90.00
_cell.angle_gamma   90.00
#
_symmetry.space_group_name_H-M   'P 1'
#
loop_
_entity.id
_entity.type
_entity.pdbx_description
1 polymer ?
#
loop_
_entity_poly.entity_id
_entity_poly.type
_entity_poly.pdbx_seq_one_letter_code
_entity_poly.pdbx_strand_id
1 'polypeptide(L)'
;MKKIAVFLFEGAELFEIASFTDIFGWNNVVGLKEFRDIKVETISYKESIKCTWGGSLKVEKLITEENVENFFDYDALIIPGGFGKANFFKDKDNEIFKKLVKYFVENNKIIVAICSAVINLLETTYIKNKRVTTYLLDNKRYFNQLKNYNIIPIEEEIVIDDNLLTCSGPANALDLAFRLLEKMTSKENLKLIKENMFLK
;
A
#
# COMPACT_ATOMS: atom_id res chain seq x y z
N MET A 1 19.70 3.42 4.00
CA MET A 1 18.75 3.26 2.86
C MET A 1 17.47 2.65 3.40
N LYS A 2 16.32 3.35 3.25
CA LYS A 2 15.00 2.79 3.56
C LYS A 2 14.44 2.06 2.34
N LYS A 3 13.61 1.03 2.55
CA LYS A 3 13.04 0.21 1.49
C LYS A 3 11.52 0.12 1.63
N ILE A 4 10.82 0.28 0.53
CA ILE A 4 9.37 0.17 0.43
C ILE A 4 9.03 -0.91 -0.59
N ALA A 5 8.22 -1.88 -0.20
CA ALA A 5 7.65 -2.87 -1.09
C ALA A 5 6.24 -2.43 -1.52
N VAL A 6 5.98 -2.36 -2.82
CA VAL A 6 4.64 -2.20 -3.38
C VAL A 6 4.17 -3.56 -3.88
N PHE A 7 3.30 -4.20 -3.10
CA PHE A 7 2.81 -5.54 -3.38
C PHE A 7 1.67 -5.50 -4.40
N LEU A 8 1.89 -6.07 -5.57
CA LEU A 8 0.95 -6.03 -6.69
C LEU A 8 0.20 -7.34 -6.85
N PHE A 9 -1.11 -7.31 -6.56
CA PHE A 9 -2.03 -8.35 -7.02
C PHE A 9 -2.40 -8.15 -8.49
N GLU A 10 -2.85 -9.21 -9.16
CA GLU A 10 -3.48 -9.10 -10.49
C GLU A 10 -4.65 -8.11 -10.42
N GLY A 11 -4.81 -7.25 -11.40
CA GLY A 11 -5.88 -6.26 -11.43
C GLY A 11 -5.67 -5.06 -10.50
N ALA A 12 -4.44 -4.81 -10.04
CA ALA A 12 -4.14 -3.64 -9.21
C ALA A 12 -4.43 -2.32 -9.96
N GLU A 13 -4.85 -1.30 -9.20
CA GLU A 13 -5.17 0.03 -9.73
C GLU A 13 -3.88 0.83 -9.96
N LEU A 14 -3.62 1.19 -11.23
CA LEU A 14 -2.38 1.87 -11.62
C LEU A 14 -2.20 3.23 -10.92
N PHE A 15 -3.27 3.98 -10.73
CA PHE A 15 -3.22 5.28 -10.08
C PHE A 15 -2.80 5.18 -8.61
N GLU A 16 -3.19 4.09 -7.94
CA GLU A 16 -2.79 3.83 -6.55
C GLU A 16 -1.34 3.35 -6.45
N ILE A 17 -0.80 2.71 -7.49
CA ILE A 17 0.62 2.35 -7.59
C ILE A 17 1.45 3.61 -7.84
N ALA A 18 1.09 4.39 -8.86
CA ALA A 18 1.83 5.56 -9.31
C ALA A 18 1.96 6.63 -8.21
N SER A 19 0.93 6.82 -7.41
CA SER A 19 0.95 7.78 -6.29
C SER A 19 2.14 7.58 -5.35
N PHE A 20 2.54 6.35 -5.10
CA PHE A 20 3.68 6.06 -4.22
C PHE A 20 5.00 6.06 -4.96
N THR A 21 5.08 5.42 -6.13
CA THR A 21 6.32 5.39 -6.90
C THR A 21 6.80 6.79 -7.27
N ASP A 22 5.89 7.66 -7.69
CA ASP A 22 6.23 9.02 -8.10
C ASP A 22 6.62 9.91 -6.93
N ILE A 23 5.86 9.89 -5.82
CA ILE A 23 6.21 10.72 -4.64
C ILE A 23 7.58 10.36 -4.09
N PHE A 24 7.90 9.09 -3.95
CA PHE A 24 9.22 8.66 -3.47
C PHE A 24 10.31 8.84 -4.54
N GLY A 25 9.95 8.78 -5.82
CA GLY A 25 10.84 9.18 -6.92
C GLY A 25 11.22 10.66 -6.84
N TRP A 26 10.23 11.55 -6.67
CA TRP A 26 10.46 12.98 -6.43
C TRP A 26 11.31 13.23 -5.19
N ASN A 27 11.03 12.50 -4.09
CA ASN A 27 11.83 12.59 -2.88
C ASN A 27 13.32 12.32 -3.13
N ASN A 28 13.62 11.30 -3.91
CA ASN A 28 15.02 10.92 -4.18
C ASN A 28 15.75 11.95 -5.07
N VAL A 29 15.02 12.79 -5.82
CA VAL A 29 15.59 13.83 -6.67
C VAL A 29 15.70 15.18 -5.96
N VAL A 30 14.59 15.66 -5.37
CA VAL A 30 14.51 17.02 -4.85
C VAL A 30 14.37 17.11 -3.32
N GLY A 31 14.14 16.00 -2.60
CA GLY A 31 14.01 15.98 -1.14
C GLY A 31 15.26 16.49 -0.41
N LEU A 32 15.17 16.61 0.89
CA LEU A 32 16.33 16.90 1.74
C LEU A 32 17.36 15.77 1.63
N LYS A 33 18.64 16.12 1.59
CA LYS A 33 19.73 15.18 1.26
C LYS A 33 19.73 13.91 2.14
N GLU A 34 19.45 14.06 3.41
CA GLU A 34 19.38 12.97 4.38
C GLU A 34 18.24 11.97 4.14
N PHE A 35 17.24 12.34 3.32
CA PHE A 35 16.07 11.52 3.01
C PHE A 35 16.03 11.01 1.57
N ARG A 36 17.03 11.30 0.73
CA ARG A 36 17.04 10.91 -0.71
C ARG A 36 17.36 9.45 -0.98
N ASP A 37 17.52 8.63 0.02
CA ASP A 37 17.87 7.21 -0.15
C ASP A 37 16.72 6.31 0.32
N ILE A 38 15.58 6.42 -0.38
CA ILE A 38 14.39 5.57 -0.16
C ILE A 38 14.14 4.78 -1.44
N LYS A 39 14.31 3.46 -1.38
CA LYS A 39 14.08 2.57 -2.51
C LYS A 39 12.64 2.08 -2.49
N VAL A 40 11.92 2.27 -3.58
CA VAL A 40 10.58 1.69 -3.79
C VAL A 40 10.70 0.60 -4.83
N GLU A 41 10.21 -0.60 -4.53
CA GLU A 41 10.27 -1.76 -5.43
C GLU A 41 8.89 -2.42 -5.52
N THR A 42 8.46 -2.69 -6.75
CA THR A 42 7.26 -3.46 -7.01
C THR A 42 7.54 -4.95 -6.85
N ILE A 43 6.68 -5.64 -6.10
CA ILE A 43 6.81 -7.07 -5.84
C ILE A 43 5.50 -7.79 -6.16
N SER A 44 5.57 -9.01 -6.65
CA SER A 44 4.40 -9.85 -6.95
C SER A 44 4.78 -11.31 -7.07
N TYR A 45 3.78 -12.19 -7.12
CA TYR A 45 3.94 -13.61 -7.49
C TYR A 45 4.23 -13.81 -8.98
N LYS A 46 4.07 -12.79 -9.81
CA LYS A 46 4.17 -12.82 -11.27
C LYS A 46 5.20 -11.82 -11.79
N GLU A 47 5.85 -12.13 -12.88
CA GLU A 47 6.78 -11.22 -13.56
C GLU A 47 6.09 -9.96 -14.10
N SER A 48 4.80 -10.06 -14.39
CA SER A 48 3.97 -8.94 -14.81
C SER A 48 2.53 -9.13 -14.33
N ILE A 49 1.83 -8.02 -14.10
CA ILE A 49 0.40 -7.99 -13.79
C ILE A 49 -0.33 -7.17 -14.85
N LYS A 50 -1.60 -7.48 -15.06
CA LYS A 50 -2.53 -6.60 -15.75
C LYS A 50 -3.17 -5.66 -14.74
N CYS A 51 -3.21 -4.36 -15.06
CA CYS A 51 -3.88 -3.38 -14.22
C CYS A 51 -5.39 -3.39 -14.43
N THR A 52 -6.13 -2.80 -13.49
CA THR A 52 -7.61 -2.76 -13.49
C THR A 52 -8.21 -2.30 -14.83
N TRP A 53 -7.69 -1.25 -15.42
CA TRP A 53 -8.24 -0.61 -16.63
C TRP A 53 -7.48 -0.99 -17.91
N GLY A 54 -6.69 -2.02 -17.89
CA GLY A 54 -5.79 -2.40 -18.97
C GLY A 54 -4.36 -1.93 -18.70
N GLY A 55 -3.49 -2.17 -19.69
CA GLY A 55 -2.06 -2.00 -19.47
C GLY A 55 -1.47 -3.15 -18.64
N SER A 56 -0.16 -3.29 -18.71
CA SER A 56 0.58 -4.28 -17.94
C SER A 56 1.79 -3.63 -17.30
N LEU A 57 2.09 -4.00 -16.06
CA LEU A 57 3.29 -3.60 -15.35
C LEU A 57 4.22 -4.81 -15.24
N LYS A 58 5.47 -4.62 -15.63
CA LYS A 58 6.55 -5.54 -15.29
C LYS A 58 6.92 -5.32 -13.83
N VAL A 59 6.96 -6.40 -13.07
CA VAL A 59 7.30 -6.37 -11.64
C VAL A 59 8.82 -6.42 -11.49
N GLU A 60 9.35 -5.64 -10.55
CA GLU A 60 10.79 -5.58 -10.32
C GLU A 60 11.34 -6.82 -9.60
N LYS A 61 10.55 -7.39 -8.69
CA LYS A 61 10.96 -8.59 -7.95
C LYS A 61 9.82 -9.59 -7.80
N LEU A 62 10.14 -10.84 -8.07
CA LEU A 62 9.26 -11.96 -7.75
C LEU A 62 9.39 -12.31 -6.26
N ILE A 63 8.25 -12.57 -5.63
CA ILE A 63 8.18 -13.13 -4.29
C ILE A 63 7.72 -14.59 -4.35
N THR A 64 8.45 -15.47 -3.70
CA THR A 64 8.21 -16.91 -3.61
C THR A 64 8.35 -17.39 -2.17
N GLU A 65 8.02 -18.65 -1.91
CA GLU A 65 8.23 -19.24 -0.57
C GLU A 65 9.69 -19.24 -0.16
N GLU A 66 10.61 -19.47 -1.11
CA GLU A 66 12.05 -19.56 -0.86
C GLU A 66 12.69 -18.19 -0.59
N ASN A 67 12.08 -17.09 -1.06
CA ASN A 67 12.69 -15.78 -0.98
C ASN A 67 11.89 -14.73 -0.18
N VAL A 68 10.71 -15.08 0.35
CA VAL A 68 9.84 -14.13 1.09
C VAL A 68 10.58 -13.44 2.25
N GLU A 69 11.54 -14.09 2.87
CA GLU A 69 12.32 -13.54 3.97
C GLU A 69 13.28 -12.42 3.53
N ASN A 70 13.64 -12.36 2.25
CA ASN A 70 14.42 -11.25 1.69
C ASN A 70 13.66 -9.91 1.70
N PHE A 71 12.33 -9.96 1.91
CA PHE A 71 11.48 -8.77 2.01
C PHE A 71 11.22 -8.36 3.47
N PHE A 72 11.76 -9.08 4.43
CA PHE A 72 11.61 -8.76 5.85
C PHE A 72 12.44 -7.55 6.28
N ASP A 73 13.44 -7.14 5.52
CA ASP A 73 14.23 -5.93 5.77
C ASP A 73 13.58 -4.64 5.24
N TYR A 74 12.42 -4.74 4.54
CA TYR A 74 11.69 -3.56 4.09
C TYR A 74 11.02 -2.82 5.26
N ASP A 75 10.95 -1.50 5.17
CA ASP A 75 10.42 -0.61 6.21
C ASP A 75 8.90 -0.42 6.09
N ALA A 76 8.38 -0.48 4.85
CA ALA A 76 6.96 -0.34 4.57
C ALA A 76 6.49 -1.33 3.49
N LEU A 77 5.25 -1.79 3.63
CA LEU A 77 4.51 -2.61 2.67
C LEU A 77 3.29 -1.84 2.20
N ILE A 78 3.21 -1.55 0.91
CA ILE A 78 2.08 -0.86 0.27
C ILE A 78 1.29 -1.88 -0.54
N ILE A 79 -0.02 -1.87 -0.39
CA ILE A 79 -0.94 -2.78 -1.07
C ILE A 79 -1.97 -1.94 -1.82
N PRO A 80 -1.75 -1.62 -3.10
CA PRO A 80 -2.73 -0.97 -3.95
C PRO A 80 -3.98 -1.83 -4.11
N GLY A 81 -5.14 -1.20 -4.19
CA GLY A 81 -6.40 -1.89 -4.45
C GLY A 81 -6.61 -2.22 -5.93
N GLY A 82 -7.81 -2.66 -6.24
CA GLY A 82 -8.22 -3.03 -7.59
C GLY A 82 -9.66 -3.53 -7.61
N PHE A 83 -10.10 -4.03 -8.76
CA PHE A 83 -11.48 -4.47 -8.93
C PHE A 83 -11.59 -5.99 -9.10
N GLY A 84 -12.63 -6.57 -8.50
CA GLY A 84 -12.92 -8.01 -8.61
C GLY A 84 -13.07 -8.48 -10.05
N LYS A 85 -13.62 -7.64 -10.96
CA LYS A 85 -13.70 -7.93 -12.40
C LYS A 85 -12.33 -8.08 -13.09
N ALA A 86 -11.28 -7.51 -12.49
CA ALA A 86 -9.89 -7.64 -12.95
C ALA A 86 -9.11 -8.74 -12.20
N ASN A 87 -9.80 -9.67 -11.56
CA ASN A 87 -9.23 -10.79 -10.78
C ASN A 87 -8.46 -10.37 -9.51
N PHE A 88 -8.68 -9.15 -8.98
CA PHE A 88 -7.94 -8.60 -7.86
C PHE A 88 -7.95 -9.49 -6.59
N PHE A 89 -9.05 -10.18 -6.33
CA PHE A 89 -9.20 -11.04 -5.14
C PHE A 89 -8.80 -12.50 -5.36
N LYS A 90 -8.28 -12.85 -6.55
CA LYS A 90 -8.00 -14.25 -6.89
C LYS A 90 -6.97 -14.90 -5.97
N ASP A 91 -5.93 -14.13 -5.61
CA ASP A 91 -4.78 -14.64 -4.86
C ASP A 91 -4.74 -14.09 -3.41
N LYS A 92 -5.89 -13.64 -2.87
CA LYS A 92 -5.99 -13.04 -1.52
C LYS A 92 -5.59 -13.99 -0.38
N ASP A 93 -5.81 -15.29 -0.56
CA ASP A 93 -5.53 -16.33 0.43
C ASP A 93 -4.12 -16.93 0.30
N ASN A 94 -3.22 -16.30 -0.46
CA ASN A 94 -1.89 -16.81 -0.71
C ASN A 94 -1.02 -16.78 0.57
N GLU A 95 -0.42 -17.92 0.91
CA GLU A 95 0.36 -18.09 2.14
C GLU A 95 1.64 -17.24 2.18
N ILE A 96 2.24 -16.92 1.02
CA ILE A 96 3.41 -16.03 0.94
C ILE A 96 3.02 -14.62 1.39
N PHE A 97 1.87 -14.11 0.91
CA PHE A 97 1.35 -12.82 1.34
C PHE A 97 1.03 -12.81 2.84
N LYS A 98 0.41 -13.86 3.35
CA LYS A 98 0.13 -14.00 4.78
C LYS A 98 1.42 -14.00 5.61
N LYS A 99 2.46 -14.76 5.19
CA LYS A 99 3.77 -14.79 5.85
C LYS A 99 4.41 -13.40 5.88
N LEU A 100 4.36 -12.66 4.76
CA LEU A 100 4.88 -11.30 4.66
C LEU A 100 4.14 -10.35 5.62
N VAL A 101 2.80 -10.31 5.55
CA VAL A 101 1.97 -9.45 6.41
C VAL A 101 2.17 -9.78 7.88
N LYS A 102 2.22 -11.07 8.25
CA LYS A 102 2.51 -11.52 9.60
C LYS A 102 3.79 -10.89 10.13
N TYR A 103 4.88 -11.00 9.36
CA TYR A 103 6.17 -10.45 9.76
C TYR A 103 6.12 -8.94 9.97
N PHE A 104 5.44 -8.20 9.06
CA PHE A 104 5.31 -6.74 9.18
C PHE A 104 4.53 -6.35 10.45
N VAL A 105 3.45 -7.05 10.76
CA VAL A 105 2.65 -6.81 11.98
C VAL A 105 3.44 -7.10 13.24
N GLU A 106 4.08 -8.28 13.32
CA GLU A 106 4.83 -8.72 14.52
C GLU A 106 6.06 -7.83 14.81
N ASN A 107 6.63 -7.21 13.77
CA ASN A 107 7.78 -6.31 13.91
C ASN A 107 7.39 -4.82 13.86
N ASN A 108 6.11 -4.50 14.01
CA ASN A 108 5.58 -3.14 14.04
C ASN A 108 6.02 -2.27 12.85
N LYS A 109 6.14 -2.88 11.66
CA LYS A 109 6.49 -2.20 10.42
C LYS A 109 5.28 -1.52 9.78
N ILE A 110 5.54 -0.58 8.90
CA ILE A 110 4.47 0.19 8.26
C ILE A 110 3.74 -0.66 7.22
N ILE A 111 2.40 -0.67 7.29
CA ILE A 111 1.53 -1.27 6.27
C ILE A 111 0.58 -0.20 5.75
N VAL A 112 0.48 -0.11 4.43
CA VAL A 112 -0.45 0.79 3.73
C VAL A 112 -1.37 -0.07 2.87
N ALA A 113 -2.69 0.08 3.04
CA ALA A 113 -3.65 -0.62 2.21
C ALA A 113 -4.71 0.35 1.68
N ILE A 114 -5.00 0.26 0.38
CA ILE A 114 -5.79 1.25 -0.33
C ILE A 114 -7.06 0.61 -0.88
N CYS A 115 -8.20 1.30 -0.74
CA CYS A 115 -9.45 0.88 -1.39
C CYS A 115 -9.81 -0.57 -1.00
N SER A 116 -10.05 -1.42 -1.96
CA SER A 116 -10.40 -2.84 -1.78
C SER A 116 -9.26 -3.71 -1.25
N ALA A 117 -8.00 -3.27 -1.30
CA ALA A 117 -6.85 -4.02 -0.76
C ALA A 117 -6.95 -4.24 0.75
N VAL A 118 -7.69 -3.38 1.46
CA VAL A 118 -7.95 -3.57 2.90
C VAL A 118 -8.62 -4.93 3.16
N ILE A 119 -9.49 -5.40 2.27
CA ILE A 119 -10.11 -6.74 2.40
C ILE A 119 -9.04 -7.83 2.29
N ASN A 120 -8.14 -7.77 1.26
CA ASN A 120 -7.07 -8.74 1.13
C ASN A 120 -6.14 -8.75 2.36
N LEU A 121 -5.85 -7.57 2.92
CA LEU A 121 -5.06 -7.44 4.15
C LEU A 121 -5.76 -8.09 5.35
N LEU A 122 -7.06 -7.85 5.53
CA LEU A 122 -7.82 -8.39 6.66
C LEU A 122 -8.05 -9.91 6.56
N GLU A 123 -8.13 -10.48 5.36
CA GLU A 123 -8.18 -11.93 5.14
C GLU A 123 -6.95 -12.65 5.70
N THR A 124 -5.84 -11.97 5.86
CA THR A 124 -4.64 -12.55 6.51
C THR A 124 -4.84 -12.86 8.00
N THR A 125 -5.85 -12.28 8.65
CA THR A 125 -6.21 -12.43 10.08
C THR A 125 -5.21 -11.86 11.09
N TYR A 126 -4.13 -11.22 10.64
CA TYR A 126 -3.11 -10.65 11.54
C TYR A 126 -3.44 -9.23 12.00
N ILE A 127 -4.28 -8.49 11.25
CA ILE A 127 -4.73 -7.15 11.64
C ILE A 127 -5.90 -7.27 12.62
N LYS A 128 -5.70 -6.83 13.87
CA LYS A 128 -6.72 -6.91 14.93
C LYS A 128 -6.78 -5.62 15.74
N ASN A 129 -7.99 -5.23 16.16
CA ASN A 129 -8.25 -4.09 17.02
C ASN A 129 -7.72 -2.75 16.45
N LYS A 130 -7.56 -2.65 15.13
CA LYS A 130 -7.11 -1.45 14.42
C LYS A 130 -8.26 -0.69 13.80
N ARG A 131 -8.15 0.64 13.79
CA ARG A 131 -9.04 1.52 13.04
C ARG A 131 -8.67 1.46 11.57
N VAL A 132 -9.64 1.19 10.71
CA VAL A 132 -9.42 1.07 9.26
C VAL A 132 -10.57 1.67 8.47
N THR A 133 -10.29 2.13 7.26
CA THR A 133 -11.27 2.44 6.23
C THR A 133 -10.98 1.60 4.98
N THR A 134 -11.95 1.55 4.07
CA THR A 134 -11.85 0.90 2.76
C THR A 134 -12.76 1.65 1.79
N TYR A 135 -12.91 1.17 0.55
CA TYR A 135 -13.80 1.79 -0.43
C TYR A 135 -15.21 2.02 0.09
N LEU A 136 -15.65 3.29 0.10
CA LEU A 136 -16.87 3.74 0.77
C LEU A 136 -18.10 3.80 -0.16
N LEU A 137 -17.90 3.77 -1.48
CA LEU A 137 -19.00 3.84 -2.47
C LEU A 137 -19.56 2.44 -2.79
N ASP A 138 -20.36 2.32 -3.85
CA ASP A 138 -21.01 1.07 -4.25
C ASP A 138 -21.89 0.49 -3.12
N ASN A 139 -22.79 1.32 -2.59
CA ASN A 139 -23.63 0.98 -1.43
C ASN A 139 -22.81 0.51 -0.20
N LYS A 140 -21.61 1.02 -0.05
CA LYS A 140 -20.65 0.65 1.00
C LYS A 140 -20.33 -0.86 1.05
N ARG A 141 -20.37 -1.53 -0.10
CA ARG A 141 -20.22 -2.98 -0.18
C ARG A 141 -18.96 -3.50 0.52
N TYR A 142 -17.81 -2.85 0.31
CA TYR A 142 -16.57 -3.25 0.98
C TYR A 142 -16.53 -2.80 2.44
N PHE A 143 -17.00 -1.57 2.73
CA PHE A 143 -17.08 -1.06 4.10
C PHE A 143 -17.96 -1.94 4.99
N ASN A 144 -19.09 -2.41 4.47
CA ASN A 144 -19.99 -3.30 5.20
C ASN A 144 -19.37 -4.69 5.50
N GLN A 145 -18.36 -5.11 4.73
CA GLN A 145 -17.63 -6.35 4.99
C GLN A 145 -16.68 -6.22 6.20
N LEU A 146 -16.24 -4.99 6.52
CA LEU A 146 -15.31 -4.76 7.63
C LEU A 146 -15.83 -5.29 8.97
N LYS A 147 -17.15 -5.31 9.18
CA LYS A 147 -17.79 -5.87 10.39
C LYS A 147 -17.54 -7.36 10.60
N ASN A 148 -17.08 -8.07 9.57
CA ASN A 148 -16.77 -9.51 9.67
C ASN A 148 -15.37 -9.77 10.25
N TYR A 149 -14.58 -8.73 10.47
CA TYR A 149 -13.22 -8.81 10.97
C TYR A 149 -13.11 -8.16 12.36
N ASN A 150 -12.12 -8.57 13.13
CA ASN A 150 -11.84 -8.00 14.46
C ASN A 150 -11.09 -6.66 14.34
N ILE A 151 -11.77 -5.64 13.80
CA ILE A 151 -11.23 -4.28 13.60
C ILE A 151 -12.29 -3.23 13.96
N ILE A 152 -11.91 -1.96 13.94
CA ILE A 152 -12.78 -0.80 14.17
C ILE A 152 -12.97 -0.06 12.84
N PRO A 153 -14.13 -0.26 12.16
CA PRO A 153 -14.38 0.41 10.88
C PRO A 153 -14.62 1.90 11.09
N ILE A 154 -13.93 2.73 10.31
CA ILE A 154 -14.06 4.18 10.33
C ILE A 154 -14.47 4.66 8.94
N GLU A 155 -15.57 5.38 8.86
CA GLU A 155 -16.09 5.94 7.61
C GLU A 155 -15.43 7.30 7.32
N GLU A 156 -14.14 7.26 6.99
CA GLU A 156 -13.34 8.42 6.61
C GLU A 156 -12.50 8.10 5.35
N GLU A 157 -12.07 9.13 4.65
CA GLU A 157 -11.29 8.96 3.42
C GLU A 157 -9.89 8.38 3.71
N ILE A 158 -9.26 8.80 4.80
CA ILE A 158 -7.94 8.33 5.24
C ILE A 158 -8.00 8.04 6.74
N VAL A 159 -7.53 6.87 7.12
CA VAL A 159 -7.39 6.46 8.51
C VAL A 159 -5.96 6.00 8.78
N ILE A 160 -5.36 6.58 9.80
CA ILE A 160 -4.02 6.22 10.29
C ILE A 160 -4.17 5.73 11.73
N ASP A 161 -3.71 4.51 11.96
CA ASP A 161 -3.67 3.91 13.29
C ASP A 161 -2.28 3.30 13.52
N ASP A 162 -1.42 4.03 14.20
CA ASP A 162 0.01 3.75 14.40
C ASP A 162 0.75 3.54 13.05
N ASN A 163 1.12 2.30 12.77
CA ASN A 163 1.82 1.91 11.55
C ASN A 163 0.91 1.31 10.47
N LEU A 164 -0.40 1.33 10.67
CA LEU A 164 -1.38 0.96 9.66
C LEU A 164 -2.01 2.21 9.06
N LEU A 165 -1.84 2.41 7.75
CA LEU A 165 -2.41 3.50 6.98
C LEU A 165 -3.39 2.93 5.96
N THR A 166 -4.62 3.43 5.96
CA THR A 166 -5.64 2.99 5.00
C THR A 166 -6.35 4.19 4.37
N CYS A 167 -6.81 4.04 3.13
CA CYS A 167 -7.68 5.05 2.49
C CYS A 167 -8.76 4.43 1.61
N SER A 168 -9.78 5.25 1.31
CA SER A 168 -11.01 4.80 0.69
C SER A 168 -10.95 4.62 -0.83
N GLY A 169 -9.91 5.10 -1.50
CA GLY A 169 -9.85 4.93 -2.96
C GLY A 169 -8.72 5.69 -3.64
N PRO A 170 -8.66 5.61 -4.98
CA PRO A 170 -7.52 6.12 -5.76
C PRO A 170 -7.30 7.62 -5.61
N ALA A 171 -8.34 8.43 -5.48
CA ALA A 171 -8.19 9.88 -5.30
C ALA A 171 -7.43 10.22 -4.00
N ASN A 172 -7.59 9.41 -2.96
CA ASN A 172 -6.95 9.59 -1.66
C ASN A 172 -5.56 8.93 -1.56
N ALA A 173 -5.16 8.15 -2.57
CA ALA A 173 -3.87 7.47 -2.60
C ALA A 173 -2.70 8.46 -2.61
N LEU A 174 -2.85 9.58 -3.32
CA LEU A 174 -1.85 10.64 -3.37
C LEU A 174 -1.60 11.26 -1.99
N ASP A 175 -2.68 11.62 -1.28
CA ASP A 175 -2.58 12.18 0.07
C ASP A 175 -2.03 11.13 1.06
N LEU A 176 -2.42 9.88 0.93
CA LEU A 176 -1.90 8.80 1.76
C LEU A 176 -0.40 8.60 1.54
N ALA A 177 0.07 8.71 0.29
CA ALA A 177 1.50 8.62 -0.04
C ALA A 177 2.28 9.81 0.56
N PHE A 178 1.71 11.02 0.59
CA PHE A 178 2.30 12.14 1.32
C PHE A 178 2.35 11.92 2.83
N ARG A 179 1.31 11.32 3.44
CA ARG A 179 1.34 10.95 4.86
C ARG A 179 2.43 9.92 5.15
N LEU A 180 2.59 8.94 4.27
CA LEU A 180 3.67 7.97 4.39
C LEU A 180 5.04 8.63 4.27
N LEU A 181 5.23 9.52 3.28
CA LEU A 181 6.48 10.27 3.11
C LEU A 181 6.82 11.09 4.36
N GLU A 182 5.84 11.84 4.91
CA GLU A 182 6.02 12.61 6.14
C GLU A 182 6.44 11.72 7.31
N LYS A 183 5.75 10.58 7.49
CA LYS A 183 6.05 9.60 8.54
C LYS A 183 7.45 8.98 8.40
N MET A 184 7.91 8.78 7.18
CA MET A 184 9.23 8.21 6.89
C MET A 184 10.35 9.25 6.87
N THR A 185 10.03 10.53 6.73
CA THR A 185 11.01 11.63 6.61
C THR A 185 10.72 12.75 7.60
N SER A 186 10.23 13.91 7.13
CA SER A 186 9.82 15.04 7.97
C SER A 186 8.78 15.91 7.26
N LYS A 187 8.14 16.82 8.03
CA LYS A 187 7.21 17.83 7.50
C LYS A 187 7.90 18.78 6.52
N GLU A 188 9.12 19.17 6.81
CA GLU A 188 9.93 20.06 5.99
C GLU A 188 10.23 19.42 4.64
N ASN A 189 10.59 18.13 4.65
CA ASN A 189 10.83 17.36 3.43
C ASN A 189 9.56 17.22 2.60
N LEU A 190 8.42 16.90 3.24
CA LEU A 190 7.12 16.84 2.57
C LEU A 190 6.77 18.16 1.89
N LYS A 191 6.96 19.30 2.58
CA LYS A 191 6.69 20.63 2.03
C LYS A 191 7.51 20.87 0.76
N LEU A 192 8.81 20.58 0.82
CA LEU A 192 9.72 20.72 -0.33
C LEU A 192 9.27 19.88 -1.52
N ILE A 193 8.84 18.62 -1.30
CA ILE A 193 8.34 17.76 -2.38
C ILE A 193 7.07 18.35 -3.00
N LYS A 194 6.09 18.73 -2.18
CA LYS A 194 4.84 19.35 -2.67
C LYS A 194 5.08 20.60 -3.52
N GLU A 195 5.97 21.49 -3.07
CA GLU A 195 6.35 22.68 -3.82
C GLU A 195 6.94 22.35 -5.19
N ASN A 196 7.84 21.37 -5.27
CA ASN A 196 8.46 20.94 -6.52
C ASN A 196 7.49 20.17 -7.45
N MET A 197 6.46 19.54 -6.91
CA MET A 197 5.38 18.91 -7.68
C MET A 197 4.26 19.90 -8.07
N PHE A 198 4.39 21.19 -7.78
CA PHE A 198 3.37 22.23 -8.01
C PHE A 198 2.04 21.94 -7.29
N LEU A 199 2.07 21.27 -6.16
CA LEU A 199 0.90 21.03 -5.32
C LEU A 199 0.80 22.17 -4.27
N LYS A 200 -0.39 22.76 -4.20
CA LYS A 200 -0.70 23.84 -3.27
C LYS A 200 -1.13 23.30 -1.91
#